data_f0ab9f821834ea63d3012be8b07ec03f
#
_entry.id   f0ab9f821834ea63d3012be8b07ec03f
#
_cell.length_a   1.000
_cell.length_b   1.000
_cell.length_c   1.000
_cell.angle_alpha   90.00
_cell.angle_beta   90.00
_cell.angle_gamma   90.00
#
_symmetry.space_group_name_H-M   'P 1'
#
loop_
_entity.id
_entity.type
_entity.pdbx_description
1 polymer ?
#
loop_
_entity_poly.entity_id
_entity_poly.type
_entity_poly.pdbx_seq_one_letter_code
_entity_poly.pdbx_strand_id
1 'polypeptide(L)'
;MVLYSVVLAVIIFLPVPFLFKAEKVSLLAPQSFSMFVLGEAFMLIETKCCTELSLQFGNTWVVSSVVIFSFLTLSFLANLLVLRLDDRRLHSLMPAVYGLLTLVLLLNFFLSAQAIALPAAGAKAITTFISCLPVFFCGIIFSSHFKRATDPNMALAANLLGVTFGGLLENLCVVGGVKSLSLISLLLYLLSALPLLRKGAVSAEVADAKP
;
A
#
# COMPACT_ATOMS: atom_id res chain seq x y z
N MET A 1 10.06 0.75 23.70
CA MET A 1 9.38 0.38 22.44
C MET A 1 10.35 0.05 21.31
N VAL A 2 11.27 0.94 20.94
CA VAL A 2 12.24 0.70 19.82
C VAL A 2 13.02 -0.61 19.98
N LEU A 3 13.55 -0.90 21.18
CA LEU A 3 14.29 -2.15 21.44
C LEU A 3 13.43 -3.40 21.22
N TYR A 4 12.16 -3.36 21.64
CA TYR A 4 11.21 -4.46 21.43
C TYR A 4 10.94 -4.68 19.94
N SER A 5 10.73 -3.61 19.18
CA SER A 5 10.54 -3.69 17.72
C SER A 5 11.78 -4.24 17.01
N VAL A 6 12.98 -3.86 17.44
CA VAL A 6 14.24 -4.38 16.89
C VAL A 6 14.41 -5.87 17.18
N VAL A 7 14.13 -6.31 18.42
CA VAL A 7 14.18 -7.74 18.79
C VAL A 7 13.19 -8.55 17.98
N LEU A 8 11.95 -8.06 17.84
CA LEU A 8 10.91 -8.71 17.05
C LEU A 8 11.32 -8.79 15.58
N ALA A 9 11.89 -7.72 15.02
CA ALA A 9 12.42 -7.69 13.66
C ALA A 9 13.48 -8.78 13.45
N VAL A 10 14.45 -8.87 14.36
CA VAL A 10 15.51 -9.89 14.28
C VAL A 10 14.91 -11.30 14.29
N ILE A 11 13.96 -11.59 15.18
CA ILE A 11 13.31 -12.90 15.28
C ILE A 11 12.56 -13.25 13.98
N ILE A 12 11.88 -12.29 13.37
CA ILE A 12 11.07 -12.51 12.16
C ILE A 12 11.95 -12.60 10.91
N PHE A 13 12.93 -11.70 10.76
CA PHE A 13 13.73 -11.61 9.53
C PHE A 13 14.96 -12.52 9.50
N LEU A 14 15.42 -13.01 10.65
CA LEU A 14 16.57 -13.91 10.71
C LEU A 14 16.36 -15.24 9.94
N PRO A 15 15.18 -15.91 10.00
CA PRO A 15 14.95 -17.13 9.23
C PRO A 15 14.64 -16.90 7.74
N VAL A 16 14.25 -15.68 7.34
CA VAL A 16 13.82 -15.35 5.98
C VAL A 16 14.86 -15.75 4.91
N PRO A 17 16.14 -15.32 4.99
CA PRO A 17 17.13 -15.66 3.98
C PRO A 17 17.38 -17.17 3.90
N PHE A 18 17.20 -17.91 5.00
CA PHE A 18 17.37 -19.35 5.04
C PHE A 18 16.21 -20.07 4.31
N LEU A 19 14.96 -19.63 4.53
CA LEU A 19 13.79 -20.15 3.86
C LEU A 19 13.81 -19.90 2.35
N PHE A 20 14.18 -18.69 1.92
CA PHE A 20 14.27 -18.34 0.49
C PHE A 20 15.43 -19.04 -0.22
N LYS A 21 16.53 -19.31 0.45
CA LYS A 21 17.65 -20.07 -0.11
C LYS A 21 17.28 -21.55 -0.34
N ALA A 22 16.42 -22.12 0.49
CA ALA A 22 15.97 -23.50 0.36
C ALA A 22 15.12 -23.72 -0.90
N GLU A 23 14.35 -22.73 -1.34
CA GLU A 23 13.45 -22.84 -2.52
C GLU A 23 14.03 -22.26 -3.81
N LYS A 24 15.29 -21.83 -3.85
CA LYS A 24 15.93 -21.16 -5.02
C LYS A 24 15.15 -19.94 -5.54
N VAL A 25 14.35 -19.31 -4.71
CA VAL A 25 13.51 -18.18 -5.09
C VAL A 25 14.21 -16.86 -4.78
N SER A 26 14.23 -15.96 -5.75
CA SER A 26 14.83 -14.64 -5.61
C SER A 26 13.77 -13.60 -5.20
N LEU A 27 13.84 -13.10 -3.96
CA LEU A 27 13.10 -11.91 -3.53
C LEU A 27 13.42 -10.67 -4.40
N LEU A 28 14.59 -10.68 -5.04
CA LEU A 28 15.02 -9.63 -5.96
C LEU A 28 14.39 -9.75 -7.35
N ALA A 29 13.61 -10.80 -7.63
CA ALA A 29 12.81 -10.83 -8.86
C ALA A 29 11.91 -9.58 -8.90
N PRO A 30 11.83 -8.84 -10.03
CA PRO A 30 11.12 -7.56 -10.09
C PRO A 30 9.67 -7.64 -9.60
N GLN A 31 9.03 -8.79 -9.77
CA GLN A 31 7.66 -9.02 -9.37
C GLN A 31 7.53 -9.21 -7.84
N SER A 32 8.38 -10.03 -7.24
CA SER A 32 8.42 -10.24 -5.78
C SER A 32 8.79 -8.95 -5.06
N PHE A 33 9.75 -8.19 -5.60
CA PHE A 33 10.11 -6.88 -5.06
C PHE A 33 8.94 -5.90 -5.09
N SER A 34 8.20 -5.80 -6.22
CA SER A 34 7.01 -4.94 -6.27
C SER A 34 5.96 -5.35 -5.23
N MET A 35 5.70 -6.65 -5.06
CA MET A 35 4.73 -7.14 -4.08
C MET A 35 5.18 -6.86 -2.64
N PHE A 36 6.47 -6.98 -2.35
CA PHE A 36 7.06 -6.61 -1.06
C PHE A 36 6.83 -5.12 -0.75
N VAL A 37 7.19 -4.24 -1.68
CA VAL A 37 7.04 -2.79 -1.52
C VAL A 37 5.56 -2.38 -1.39
N LEU A 38 4.65 -3.06 -2.11
CA LEU A 38 3.21 -2.83 -1.98
C LEU A 38 2.68 -3.20 -0.59
N GLY A 39 3.16 -4.31 -0.01
CA GLY A 39 2.79 -4.71 1.35
C GLY A 39 3.26 -3.71 2.40
N GLU A 40 4.50 -3.26 2.27
CA GLU A 40 5.12 -2.25 3.12
C GLU A 40 4.34 -0.93 3.09
N ALA A 41 4.04 -0.42 1.89
CA ALA A 41 3.31 0.82 1.69
C ALA A 41 1.86 0.74 2.23
N PHE A 42 1.19 -0.41 2.04
CA PHE A 42 -0.17 -0.64 2.52
C PHE A 42 -0.24 -0.59 4.04
N MET A 43 0.70 -1.25 4.73
CA MET A 43 0.77 -1.25 6.20
C MET A 43 0.91 0.17 6.77
N LEU A 44 1.75 1.02 6.15
CA LEU A 44 1.92 2.40 6.59
C LEU A 44 0.63 3.24 6.44
N ILE A 45 -0.15 3.00 5.37
CA ILE A 45 -1.46 3.65 5.19
C ILE A 45 -2.44 3.20 6.27
N GLU A 46 -2.46 1.90 6.58
CA GLU A 46 -3.32 1.34 7.62
C GLU A 46 -3.01 1.95 8.98
N THR A 47 -1.75 1.95 9.39
CA THR A 47 -1.30 2.54 10.65
C THR A 47 -1.64 4.03 10.72
N LYS A 48 -1.43 4.77 9.62
CA LYS A 48 -1.81 6.19 9.55
C LYS A 48 -3.30 6.38 9.78
N CYS A 49 -4.15 5.65 9.06
CA CYS A 49 -5.61 5.74 9.20
C CYS A 49 -6.06 5.41 10.62
N CYS A 50 -5.57 4.30 11.20
CA CYS A 50 -5.88 3.92 12.58
C CYS A 50 -5.51 5.02 13.56
N THR A 51 -4.33 5.60 13.42
CA THR A 51 -3.83 6.64 14.32
C THR A 51 -4.64 7.94 14.19
N GLU A 52 -4.88 8.42 12.97
CA GLU A 52 -5.66 9.64 12.74
C GLU A 52 -7.10 9.52 13.24
N LEU A 53 -7.76 8.41 12.97
CA LEU A 53 -9.12 8.19 13.41
C LEU A 53 -9.19 7.98 14.93
N SER A 54 -8.18 7.36 15.56
CA SER A 54 -8.07 7.26 17.01
C SER A 54 -7.92 8.61 17.69
N LEU A 55 -7.20 9.55 17.05
CA LEU A 55 -7.08 10.93 17.56
C LEU A 55 -8.40 11.70 17.47
N GLN A 56 -9.27 11.39 16.51
CA GLN A 56 -10.56 12.09 16.33
C GLN A 56 -11.72 11.51 17.14
N PHE A 57 -11.75 10.19 17.24
CA PHE A 57 -12.87 9.46 17.86
C PHE A 57 -12.55 8.93 19.27
N GLY A 58 -11.29 9.07 19.68
CA GLY A 58 -10.78 8.40 20.87
C GLY A 58 -10.27 6.99 20.53
N ASN A 59 -9.37 6.50 21.38
CA ASN A 59 -8.77 5.18 21.21
C ASN A 59 -9.72 4.08 21.73
N THR A 60 -10.74 3.75 20.93
CA THR A 60 -11.73 2.72 21.28
C THR A 60 -11.68 1.56 20.29
N TRP A 61 -12.08 0.37 20.72
CA TRP A 61 -12.22 -0.80 19.85
C TRP A 61 -13.17 -0.53 18.67
N VAL A 62 -14.14 0.39 18.82
CA VAL A 62 -15.06 0.80 17.77
C VAL A 62 -14.31 1.42 16.59
N VAL A 63 -13.32 2.29 16.86
CA VAL A 63 -12.52 2.92 15.80
C VAL A 63 -11.77 1.88 15.00
N SER A 64 -11.07 0.96 15.68
CA SER A 64 -10.35 -0.13 15.02
C SER A 64 -11.30 -0.99 14.17
N SER A 65 -12.49 -1.31 14.68
CA SER A 65 -13.50 -2.07 13.92
C SER A 65 -13.98 -1.34 12.67
N VAL A 66 -14.24 -0.02 12.76
CA VAL A 66 -14.66 0.81 11.62
C VAL A 66 -13.54 0.88 10.58
N VAL A 67 -12.29 1.06 10.99
CA VAL A 67 -11.14 1.09 10.07
C VAL A 67 -11.01 -0.26 9.36
N ILE A 68 -10.95 -1.36 10.10
CA ILE A 68 -10.79 -2.70 9.52
C ILE A 68 -11.93 -3.01 8.55
N PHE A 69 -13.19 -2.72 8.95
CA PHE A 69 -14.35 -2.93 8.09
C PHE A 69 -14.25 -2.10 6.79
N SER A 70 -13.86 -0.83 6.90
CA SER A 70 -13.69 0.06 5.74
C SER A 70 -12.59 -0.46 4.81
N PHE A 71 -11.46 -0.90 5.36
CA PHE A 71 -10.35 -1.46 4.59
C PHE A 71 -10.75 -2.73 3.84
N LEU A 72 -11.39 -3.67 4.53
CA LEU A 72 -11.85 -4.91 3.92
C LEU A 72 -12.89 -4.64 2.82
N THR A 73 -13.84 -3.73 3.07
CA THR A 73 -14.88 -3.38 2.09
C THR A 73 -14.27 -2.72 0.86
N LEU A 74 -13.39 -1.72 1.03
CA LEU A 74 -12.75 -1.02 -0.08
C LEU A 74 -11.83 -1.95 -0.87
N SER A 75 -11.07 -2.81 -0.20
CA SER A 75 -10.22 -3.82 -0.85
C SER A 75 -11.05 -4.86 -1.61
N PHE A 76 -12.18 -5.28 -1.05
CA PHE A 76 -13.12 -6.18 -1.73
C PHE A 76 -13.69 -5.55 -3.01
N LEU A 77 -14.15 -4.29 -2.93
CA LEU A 77 -14.66 -3.56 -4.09
C LEU A 77 -13.59 -3.36 -5.17
N ALA A 78 -12.35 -3.04 -4.77
CA ALA A 78 -11.21 -2.92 -5.66
C ALA A 78 -10.94 -4.24 -6.39
N ASN A 79 -10.92 -5.36 -5.65
CA ASN A 79 -10.69 -6.68 -6.21
C ASN A 79 -11.82 -7.09 -7.18
N LEU A 80 -13.07 -6.82 -6.81
CA LEU A 80 -14.24 -7.08 -7.68
C LEU A 80 -14.16 -6.30 -9.00
N LEU A 81 -13.70 -5.03 -8.94
CA LEU A 81 -13.46 -4.21 -10.12
C LEU A 81 -12.38 -4.82 -11.03
N VAL A 82 -11.24 -5.22 -10.45
CA VAL A 82 -10.12 -5.82 -11.21
C VAL A 82 -10.53 -7.14 -11.86
N LEU A 83 -11.36 -7.95 -11.19
CA LEU A 83 -11.88 -9.20 -11.76
C LEU A 83 -12.78 -8.97 -12.99
N ARG A 84 -13.49 -7.85 -13.07
CA ARG A 84 -14.37 -7.50 -14.19
C ARG A 84 -13.65 -6.85 -15.38
N LEU A 85 -12.39 -6.44 -15.19
CA LEU A 85 -11.63 -5.75 -16.23
C LEU A 85 -10.73 -6.72 -17.00
N ASP A 86 -10.71 -6.56 -18.32
CA ASP A 86 -9.75 -7.23 -19.18
C ASP A 86 -8.33 -6.73 -18.94
N ASP A 87 -7.32 -7.58 -19.15
CA ASP A 87 -5.92 -7.26 -18.89
C ASP A 87 -5.41 -6.04 -19.69
N ARG A 88 -5.93 -5.84 -20.90
CA ARG A 88 -5.57 -4.66 -21.73
C ARG A 88 -6.11 -3.37 -21.12
N ARG A 89 -7.38 -3.35 -20.70
CA ARG A 89 -7.99 -2.20 -20.04
C ARG A 89 -7.34 -1.92 -18.70
N LEU A 90 -7.07 -2.97 -17.93
CA LEU A 90 -6.41 -2.87 -16.65
C LEU A 90 -5.01 -2.23 -16.80
N HIS A 91 -4.23 -2.63 -17.82
CA HIS A 91 -2.93 -2.04 -18.10
C HIS A 91 -3.03 -0.55 -18.46
N SER A 92 -3.99 -0.19 -19.30
CA SER A 92 -4.20 1.21 -19.72
C SER A 92 -4.66 2.10 -18.55
N LEU A 93 -5.37 1.56 -17.57
CA LEU A 93 -5.87 2.28 -16.40
C LEU A 93 -4.80 2.46 -15.29
N MET A 94 -3.76 1.61 -15.26
CA MET A 94 -2.75 1.65 -14.19
C MET A 94 -2.12 3.02 -13.98
N PRO A 95 -1.65 3.76 -15.01
CA PRO A 95 -1.09 5.09 -14.80
C PRO A 95 -2.07 6.06 -14.14
N ALA A 96 -3.35 6.00 -14.53
CA ALA A 96 -4.40 6.81 -13.94
C ALA A 96 -4.65 6.43 -12.47
N VAL A 97 -4.64 5.14 -12.14
CA VAL A 97 -4.82 4.65 -10.76
C VAL A 97 -3.66 5.11 -9.87
N TYR A 98 -2.41 5.02 -10.33
CA TYR A 98 -1.25 5.54 -9.62
C TYR A 98 -1.32 7.07 -9.45
N GLY A 99 -1.76 7.80 -10.49
CA GLY A 99 -1.98 9.24 -10.43
C GLY A 99 -3.05 9.64 -9.40
N LEU A 100 -4.19 8.94 -9.40
CA LEU A 100 -5.26 9.16 -8.43
C LEU A 100 -4.82 8.80 -7.00
N LEU A 101 -4.10 7.70 -6.81
CA LEU A 101 -3.52 7.35 -5.51
C LEU A 101 -2.59 8.46 -5.01
N THR A 102 -1.69 8.94 -5.88
CA THR A 102 -0.78 10.05 -5.56
C THR A 102 -1.56 11.29 -5.14
N LEU A 103 -2.57 11.67 -5.92
CA LEU A 103 -3.43 12.83 -5.60
C LEU A 103 -4.11 12.66 -4.24
N VAL A 104 -4.70 11.49 -3.98
CA VAL A 104 -5.42 11.22 -2.73
C VAL A 104 -4.47 11.18 -1.54
N LEU A 105 -3.26 10.62 -1.68
CA LEU A 105 -2.26 10.63 -0.61
C LEU A 105 -1.74 12.05 -0.31
N LEU A 106 -1.54 12.87 -1.34
CA LEU A 106 -1.20 14.29 -1.17
C LEU A 106 -2.34 15.07 -0.51
N LEU A 107 -3.58 14.86 -0.93
CA LEU A 107 -4.75 15.44 -0.26
C LEU A 107 -4.81 15.01 1.21
N ASN A 108 -4.58 13.75 1.51
CA ASN A 108 -4.51 13.25 2.89
C ASN A 108 -3.36 13.87 3.71
N PHE A 109 -2.26 14.21 3.07
CA PHE A 109 -1.14 14.89 3.73
C PHE A 109 -1.48 16.34 4.08
N PHE A 110 -2.10 17.08 3.15
CA PHE A 110 -2.44 18.49 3.33
C PHE A 110 -3.74 18.72 4.12
N LEU A 111 -4.78 17.90 3.84
CA LEU A 111 -6.06 17.92 4.53
C LEU A 111 -5.99 17.00 5.75
N SER A 112 -5.12 17.31 6.71
CA SER A 112 -5.18 16.55 7.94
C SER A 112 -6.54 16.81 8.61
N ALA A 113 -7.08 15.78 9.23
CA ALA A 113 -8.39 15.73 9.86
C ALA A 113 -8.74 16.90 10.82
N GLN A 114 -7.75 17.63 11.28
CA GLN A 114 -7.90 18.82 12.14
C GLN A 114 -8.26 20.11 11.36
N ALA A 115 -8.10 20.12 10.02
CA ALA A 115 -8.33 21.31 9.21
C ALA A 115 -9.79 21.48 8.75
N ILE A 116 -10.63 20.44 8.92
CA ILE A 116 -12.03 20.48 8.47
C ILE A 116 -12.91 20.90 9.64
N ALA A 117 -13.12 22.21 9.80
CA ALA A 117 -14.05 22.79 10.76
C ALA A 117 -15.52 22.64 10.29
N LEU A 118 -16.02 21.40 10.22
CA LEU A 118 -17.40 21.08 9.89
C LEU A 118 -18.20 20.71 11.16
N PRO A 119 -19.56 20.85 11.17
CA PRO A 119 -20.38 20.40 12.30
C PRO A 119 -20.16 18.92 12.61
N ALA A 120 -20.10 18.61 13.91
CA ALA A 120 -19.45 17.43 14.48
C ALA A 120 -19.76 16.05 13.85
N ALA A 121 -20.96 15.78 13.36
CA ALA A 121 -21.31 14.44 12.83
C ALA A 121 -20.94 14.26 11.34
N GLY A 122 -21.19 15.26 10.50
CA GLY A 122 -20.87 15.20 9.07
C GLY A 122 -19.36 15.26 8.79
N ALA A 123 -18.63 16.08 9.57
CA ALA A 123 -17.19 16.17 9.49
C ALA A 123 -16.50 14.82 9.73
N LYS A 124 -16.94 14.10 10.74
CA LYS A 124 -16.38 12.81 11.12
C LYS A 124 -16.49 11.77 10.00
N ALA A 125 -17.69 11.65 9.40
CA ALA A 125 -17.92 10.70 8.29
C ALA A 125 -17.07 11.04 7.06
N ILE A 126 -17.02 12.32 6.68
CA ILE A 126 -16.21 12.78 5.53
C ILE A 126 -14.73 12.54 5.76
N THR A 127 -14.23 12.83 6.95
CA THR A 127 -12.82 12.62 7.29
C THR A 127 -12.46 11.13 7.25
N THR A 128 -13.31 10.27 7.83
CA THR A 128 -13.11 8.81 7.77
C THR A 128 -13.05 8.35 6.32
N PHE A 129 -13.98 8.81 5.48
CA PHE A 129 -14.01 8.42 4.07
C PHE A 129 -12.75 8.87 3.33
N ILE A 130 -12.34 10.14 3.49
CA ILE A 130 -11.13 10.68 2.84
C ILE A 130 -9.87 9.94 3.32
N SER A 131 -9.76 9.65 4.62
CA SER A 131 -8.61 8.92 5.18
C SER A 131 -8.52 7.47 4.68
N CYS A 132 -9.66 6.79 4.48
CA CYS A 132 -9.70 5.42 3.99
C CYS A 132 -9.65 5.29 2.45
N LEU A 133 -9.97 6.37 1.71
CA LEU A 133 -10.06 6.34 0.24
C LEU A 133 -8.79 5.84 -0.47
N PRO A 134 -7.54 6.12 -0.01
CA PRO A 134 -6.33 5.55 -0.62
C PRO A 134 -6.37 4.03 -0.73
N VAL A 135 -6.98 3.34 0.24
CA VAL A 135 -7.04 1.87 0.30
C VAL A 135 -7.71 1.27 -0.92
N PHE A 136 -8.72 1.93 -1.48
CA PHE A 136 -9.38 1.47 -2.71
C PHE A 136 -8.40 1.42 -3.89
N PHE A 137 -7.61 2.48 -4.09
CA PHE A 137 -6.61 2.51 -5.16
C PHE A 137 -5.45 1.54 -4.90
N CYS A 138 -5.02 1.43 -3.66
CA CYS A 138 -4.03 0.43 -3.23
C CYS A 138 -4.50 -0.99 -3.55
N GLY A 139 -5.77 -1.28 -3.26
CA GLY A 139 -6.40 -2.56 -3.58
C GLY A 139 -6.41 -2.86 -5.08
N ILE A 140 -6.71 -1.87 -5.94
CA ILE A 140 -6.64 -2.04 -7.40
C ILE A 140 -5.22 -2.36 -7.86
N ILE A 141 -4.22 -1.62 -7.34
CA ILE A 141 -2.81 -1.83 -7.68
C ILE A 141 -2.38 -3.23 -7.24
N PHE A 142 -2.62 -3.60 -5.99
CA PHE A 142 -2.28 -4.92 -5.46
C PHE A 142 -2.92 -6.04 -6.29
N SER A 143 -4.25 -6.00 -6.48
CA SER A 143 -4.99 -7.02 -7.22
C SER A 143 -4.52 -7.14 -8.66
N SER A 144 -4.15 -6.00 -9.29
CA SER A 144 -3.60 -6.00 -10.65
C SER A 144 -2.23 -6.66 -10.73
N HIS A 145 -1.34 -6.39 -9.77
CA HIS A 145 -0.03 -7.06 -9.69
C HIS A 145 -0.18 -8.55 -9.37
N PHE A 146 -1.06 -8.89 -8.45
CA PHE A 146 -1.33 -10.27 -8.05
C PHE A 146 -1.93 -11.09 -9.18
N LYS A 147 -2.89 -10.55 -9.95
CA LYS A 147 -3.50 -11.20 -11.13
C LYS A 147 -2.46 -11.59 -12.19
N ARG A 148 -1.35 -10.84 -12.26
CA ARG A 148 -0.25 -11.07 -13.23
C ARG A 148 0.92 -11.84 -12.64
N ALA A 149 0.80 -12.30 -11.40
CA ALA A 149 1.85 -13.05 -10.74
C ALA A 149 2.06 -14.40 -11.41
N THR A 150 3.30 -14.70 -11.80
CA THR A 150 3.68 -16.02 -12.32
C THR A 150 3.61 -17.09 -11.23
N ASP A 151 3.96 -16.73 -10.00
CA ASP A 151 3.80 -17.53 -8.80
C ASP A 151 3.01 -16.76 -7.74
N PRO A 152 1.70 -17.04 -7.60
CA PRO A 152 0.85 -16.36 -6.63
C PRO A 152 1.27 -16.57 -5.17
N ASN A 153 1.78 -17.76 -4.84
CA ASN A 153 2.21 -18.06 -3.47
C ASN A 153 3.41 -17.19 -3.09
N MET A 154 4.37 -17.09 -4.01
CA MET A 154 5.55 -16.27 -3.82
C MET A 154 5.22 -14.77 -3.76
N ALA A 155 4.31 -14.32 -4.61
CA ALA A 155 3.82 -12.95 -4.60
C ALA A 155 3.18 -12.58 -3.25
N LEU A 156 2.33 -13.49 -2.73
CA LEU A 156 1.70 -13.30 -1.43
C LEU A 156 2.73 -13.33 -0.28
N ALA A 157 3.66 -14.28 -0.30
CA ALA A 157 4.73 -14.36 0.71
C ALA A 157 5.58 -13.08 0.73
N ALA A 158 5.99 -12.56 -0.44
CA ALA A 158 6.72 -11.31 -0.55
C ALA A 158 5.91 -10.13 0.01
N ASN A 159 4.61 -10.07 -0.29
CA ASN A 159 3.72 -9.04 0.23
C ASN A 159 3.59 -9.09 1.75
N LEU A 160 3.40 -10.26 2.34
CA LEU A 160 3.33 -10.44 3.80
C LEU A 160 4.63 -10.03 4.50
N LEU A 161 5.79 -10.34 3.90
CA LEU A 161 7.08 -9.85 4.39
C LEU A 161 7.15 -8.32 4.33
N GLY A 162 6.66 -7.72 3.24
CA GLY A 162 6.54 -6.27 3.11
C GLY A 162 5.66 -5.65 4.19
N VAL A 163 4.49 -6.21 4.46
CA VAL A 163 3.59 -5.80 5.56
C VAL A 163 4.34 -5.83 6.90
N THR A 164 5.06 -6.91 7.18
CA THR A 164 5.84 -7.04 8.42
C THR A 164 6.93 -5.97 8.53
N PHE A 165 7.62 -5.69 7.41
CA PHE A 165 8.64 -4.63 7.36
C PHE A 165 8.02 -3.24 7.50
N GLY A 166 6.86 -3.00 6.87
CA GLY A 166 6.07 -1.77 7.03
C GLY A 166 5.70 -1.49 8.48
N GLY A 167 5.32 -2.53 9.25
CA GLY A 167 5.09 -2.43 10.69
C GLY A 167 6.32 -2.02 11.50
N LEU A 168 7.54 -2.25 11.02
CA LEU A 168 8.75 -1.70 11.62
C LEU A 168 8.98 -0.24 11.24
N LEU A 169 8.71 0.09 9.97
CA LEU A 169 8.86 1.46 9.46
C LEU A 169 7.86 2.44 10.09
N GLU A 170 6.71 1.97 10.60
CA GLU A 170 5.77 2.84 11.30
C GLU A 170 6.42 3.58 12.47
N ASN A 171 7.48 3.02 13.10
CA ASN A 171 8.23 3.70 14.15
C ASN A 171 8.85 5.04 13.69
N LEU A 172 9.00 5.26 12.40
CA LEU A 172 9.46 6.54 11.85
C LEU A 172 8.47 7.68 12.12
N CYS A 173 7.21 7.37 12.39
CA CYS A 173 6.22 8.37 12.80
C CYS A 173 6.58 9.09 14.10
N VAL A 174 7.39 8.46 14.97
CA VAL A 174 7.89 9.07 16.21
C VAL A 174 8.78 10.29 15.92
N VAL A 175 9.53 10.23 14.80
CA VAL A 175 10.47 11.29 14.41
C VAL A 175 9.80 12.31 13.48
N GLY A 176 9.05 11.82 12.48
CA GLY A 176 8.46 12.67 11.42
C GLY A 176 6.99 13.04 11.64
N GLY A 177 6.36 12.50 12.69
CA GLY A 177 4.90 12.60 12.91
C GLY A 177 4.11 11.64 12.00
N VAL A 178 2.82 11.45 12.32
CA VAL A 178 1.92 10.51 11.60
C VAL A 178 1.77 10.87 10.13
N LYS A 179 1.84 12.15 9.78
CA LYS A 179 1.75 12.63 8.38
C LYS A 179 2.89 12.13 7.50
N SER A 180 4.09 11.91 8.06
CA SER A 180 5.24 11.40 7.30
C SER A 180 4.97 10.03 6.69
N LEU A 181 4.12 9.22 7.31
CA LEU A 181 3.74 7.89 6.79
C LEU A 181 3.05 7.99 5.43
N SER A 182 2.29 9.07 5.16
CA SER A 182 1.69 9.28 3.82
C SER A 182 2.74 9.52 2.74
N LEU A 183 3.80 10.29 3.06
CA LEU A 183 4.88 10.55 2.09
C LEU A 183 5.73 9.31 1.85
N ILE A 184 6.04 8.57 2.91
CA ILE A 184 6.80 7.31 2.80
C ILE A 184 5.98 6.30 1.97
N SER A 185 4.69 6.13 2.26
CA SER A 185 3.80 5.26 1.48
C SER A 185 3.75 5.68 0.01
N LEU A 186 3.65 7.00 -0.27
CA LEU A 186 3.67 7.52 -1.64
C LEU A 186 4.95 7.14 -2.37
N LEU A 187 6.12 7.33 -1.74
CA LEU A 187 7.41 6.97 -2.32
C LEU A 187 7.48 5.46 -2.61
N LEU A 188 7.01 4.62 -1.70
CA LEU A 188 6.96 3.17 -1.88
C LEU A 188 6.02 2.77 -3.03
N TYR A 189 4.83 3.39 -3.15
CA TYR A 189 3.94 3.13 -4.29
C TYR A 189 4.58 3.54 -5.61
N LEU A 190 5.25 4.68 -5.68
CA LEU A 190 5.98 5.10 -6.88
C LEU A 190 7.13 4.14 -7.21
N LEU A 191 7.84 3.65 -6.19
CA LEU A 191 8.87 2.62 -6.36
C LEU A 191 8.30 1.32 -6.93
N SER A 192 7.11 0.90 -6.49
CA SER A 192 6.44 -0.29 -7.02
C SER A 192 6.04 -0.16 -8.49
N ALA A 193 5.91 1.07 -9.01
CA ALA A 193 5.58 1.35 -10.42
C ALA A 193 6.78 1.23 -11.38
N LEU A 194 8.02 1.27 -10.88
CA LEU A 194 9.23 1.24 -11.73
C LEU A 194 9.29 0.07 -12.72
N PRO A 195 8.94 -1.19 -12.36
CA PRO A 195 8.94 -2.28 -13.31
C PRO A 195 7.92 -2.13 -14.46
N LEU A 196 6.80 -1.43 -14.20
CA LEU A 196 5.80 -1.13 -15.22
C LEU A 196 6.33 -0.12 -16.25
N LEU A 197 7.03 0.92 -15.78
CA LEU A 197 7.64 1.95 -16.62
C LEU A 197 8.75 1.37 -17.50
N ARG A 198 9.58 0.47 -16.99
CA ARG A 198 10.63 -0.21 -17.75
C ARG A 198 10.07 -1.06 -18.89
N LYS A 199 8.99 -1.81 -18.66
CA LYS A 199 8.34 -2.61 -19.70
C LYS A 199 7.71 -1.74 -20.79
N GLY A 200 7.13 -0.61 -20.44
CA GLY A 200 6.57 0.36 -21.38
C GLY A 200 7.63 0.98 -22.28
N ALA A 201 8.79 1.36 -21.73
CA ALA A 201 9.91 1.94 -22.48
C ALA A 201 10.48 0.94 -23.50
N VAL A 202 10.71 -0.32 -23.11
CA VAL A 202 11.21 -1.36 -24.02
C VAL A 202 10.22 -1.68 -25.13
N SER A 203 8.92 -1.67 -24.86
CA SER A 203 7.90 -1.89 -25.91
C SER A 203 7.80 -0.73 -26.89
N ALA A 204 8.01 0.50 -26.44
CA ALA A 204 8.03 1.69 -27.31
C ALA A 204 9.28 1.69 -28.23
N GLU A 205 10.44 1.35 -27.67
CA GLU A 205 11.70 1.28 -28.43
C GLU A 205 11.69 0.18 -29.51
N VAL A 206 11.07 -0.97 -29.21
CA VAL A 206 10.88 -2.07 -30.19
C VAL A 206 9.85 -1.70 -31.28
N ALA A 207 8.84 -0.89 -30.94
CA ALA A 207 7.86 -0.42 -31.93
C ALA A 207 8.45 0.63 -32.90
N ASP A 208 9.35 1.47 -32.40
CA ASP A 208 10.02 2.53 -33.22
C ASP A 208 11.19 1.97 -34.06
N ALA A 209 11.70 0.80 -33.70
CA ALA A 209 12.78 0.11 -34.44
C ALA A 209 12.31 -0.82 -35.57
N LYS A 210 10.99 -0.88 -35.85
CA LYS A 210 10.45 -1.62 -36.99
C LYS A 210 10.42 -0.70 -38.21
N PRO A 211 11.21 -1.05 -39.28
CA PRO A 211 11.25 -0.29 -40.52
C PRO A 211 9.91 -0.32 -41.27
#